data_f6f7ef7b1bfba3538bb039812502eade
#
_entry.id   f6f7ef7b1bfba3538bb039812502eade
#
_cell.length_a   1.000
_cell.length_b   1.000
_cell.length_c   1.000
_cell.angle_alpha   90.00
_cell.angle_beta   90.00
_cell.angle_gamma   90.00
#
_symmetry.space_group_name_H-M   'P 1'
#
loop_
_entity.id
_entity.type
_entity.pdbx_description
1 polymer ?
#
loop_
_entity_poly.entity_id
_entity_poly.type
_entity_poly.pdbx_seq_one_letter_code
_entity_poly.pdbx_strand_id
1 'polypeptide(L)'
;MPDLQTANLAALYRAARVGGDFFDFELLHGRLVFLLIDIAGKRDEALDIAAAVQETFHATAAELFRPAALNEADALTDLTVKLNRRVMEAADGVRCAPAFIGSYDEDLGTVFYINAGHMPALLKDEQGVQLLEANGLPLGLFSHATHDAQMTVLQPGAALLMVSKGLIESRAGRREFGLDRLRESLRQFKFANANELSSGVLTAVQEFTKNTPGQNDITTLALMRHANVAAATAAR
;
A
#
# COMPACT_ATOMS: atom_id res chain seq x y z
N MET A 1 -0.22 15.02 -2.48
CA MET A 1 -1.12 14.05 -1.83
C MET A 1 -2.54 14.35 -2.25
N PRO A 2 -3.44 13.36 -2.38
CA PRO A 2 -4.83 13.59 -2.73
C PRO A 2 -5.53 14.43 -1.66
N ASP A 3 -6.50 15.25 -2.08
CA ASP A 3 -7.33 16.06 -1.17
C ASP A 3 -8.55 15.23 -0.75
N LEU A 4 -8.38 14.41 0.29
CA LEU A 4 -9.43 13.58 0.86
C LEU A 4 -10.18 14.37 1.94
N GLN A 5 -11.51 14.28 1.95
CA GLN A 5 -12.37 15.02 2.87
C GLN A 5 -12.48 14.32 4.25
N THR A 6 -12.48 12.99 4.24
CA THR A 6 -12.71 12.18 5.45
C THR A 6 -11.49 11.43 5.94
N ALA A 7 -10.38 11.49 5.20
CA ALA A 7 -9.15 10.80 5.50
C ALA A 7 -7.92 11.62 5.11
N ASN A 8 -6.74 11.15 5.46
CA ASN A 8 -5.49 11.64 4.91
C ASN A 8 -4.59 10.47 4.51
N LEU A 9 -3.84 10.67 3.42
CA LEU A 9 -2.85 9.75 2.90
C LEU A 9 -1.46 10.34 3.13
N ALA A 10 -0.51 9.52 3.52
CA ALA A 10 0.90 9.88 3.59
C ALA A 10 1.77 8.77 2.99
N ALA A 11 2.75 9.16 2.21
CA ALA A 11 3.78 8.26 1.70
C ALA A 11 5.15 8.81 2.08
N LEU A 12 6.01 7.96 2.64
CA LEU A 12 7.41 8.28 2.85
C LEU A 12 8.27 7.21 2.17
N TYR A 13 9.24 7.68 1.40
CA TYR A 13 10.17 6.86 0.67
C TYR A 13 11.60 7.26 1.01
N ARG A 14 12.41 6.28 1.35
CA ARG A 14 13.85 6.44 1.54
C ARG A 14 14.60 5.49 0.62
N ALA A 15 15.19 6.05 -0.41
CA ALA A 15 15.98 5.30 -1.39
C ALA A 15 17.24 4.70 -0.78
N ALA A 16 17.61 3.51 -1.23
CA ALA A 16 18.86 2.84 -0.96
C ALA A 16 19.59 2.49 -2.28
N ARG A 17 20.59 1.60 -2.19
CA ARG A 17 21.38 1.20 -3.38
C ARG A 17 20.63 0.24 -4.31
N VAL A 18 19.77 -0.59 -3.73
CA VAL A 18 18.93 -1.54 -4.45
C VAL A 18 17.51 -1.06 -4.26
N GLY A 19 16.90 -0.54 -5.32
CA GLY A 19 15.54 0.01 -5.30
C GLY A 19 14.64 -0.81 -6.20
N GLY A 20 13.40 -0.99 -5.78
CA GLY A 20 12.36 -1.70 -6.52
C GLY A 20 10.98 -1.33 -5.98
N ASP A 21 10.93 -0.62 -4.86
CA ASP A 21 9.68 -0.13 -4.30
C ASP A 21 9.10 0.97 -5.19
N PHE A 22 7.85 0.81 -5.55
CA PHE A 22 7.05 1.81 -6.25
C PHE A 22 5.67 1.90 -5.61
N PHE A 23 5.14 3.10 -5.45
CA PHE A 23 3.78 3.33 -5.02
C PHE A 23 3.14 4.42 -5.88
N ASP A 24 1.84 4.31 -6.03
CA ASP A 24 1.04 5.34 -6.71
C ASP A 24 -0.39 5.36 -6.16
N PHE A 25 -1.13 6.42 -6.47
CA PHE A 25 -2.51 6.58 -6.07
C PHE A 25 -3.23 7.55 -7.00
N GLU A 26 -4.55 7.41 -7.08
CA GLU A 26 -5.43 8.28 -7.84
C GLU A 26 -6.76 8.47 -7.10
N LEU A 27 -7.26 9.71 -7.07
CA LEU A 27 -8.57 10.03 -6.49
C LEU A 27 -9.60 10.13 -7.62
N LEU A 28 -10.55 9.21 -7.64
CA LEU A 28 -11.55 9.05 -8.69
C LEU A 28 -12.95 9.05 -8.07
N HIS A 29 -13.71 10.12 -8.25
CA HIS A 29 -15.11 10.18 -7.85
C HIS A 29 -15.36 9.82 -6.36
N GLY A 30 -14.52 10.35 -5.46
CA GLY A 30 -14.59 10.07 -4.01
C GLY A 30 -13.99 8.73 -3.58
N ARG A 31 -13.30 8.04 -4.51
CA ARG A 31 -12.55 6.81 -4.24
C ARG A 31 -11.08 7.02 -4.43
N LEU A 32 -10.30 6.71 -3.41
CA LEU A 32 -8.85 6.66 -3.52
C LEU A 32 -8.44 5.26 -3.96
N VAL A 33 -7.96 5.12 -5.19
CA VAL A 33 -7.32 3.89 -5.68
C VAL A 33 -5.82 4.02 -5.43
N PHE A 34 -5.17 2.98 -4.91
CA PHE A 34 -3.76 3.04 -4.54
C PHE A 34 -3.06 1.69 -4.73
N LEU A 35 -1.75 1.75 -4.92
CA LEU A 35 -0.90 0.56 -4.97
C LEU A 35 0.45 0.80 -4.28
N LEU A 36 1.02 -0.26 -3.72
CA LEU A 36 2.41 -0.39 -3.31
C LEU A 36 2.94 -1.71 -3.87
N ILE A 37 4.03 -1.67 -4.63
CA ILE A 37 4.62 -2.82 -5.30
C ILE A 37 6.13 -2.85 -5.08
N ASP A 38 6.69 -4.05 -4.87
CA ASP A 38 8.13 -4.31 -4.78
C ASP A 38 8.57 -5.08 -6.04
N ILE A 39 9.30 -4.41 -6.92
CA ILE A 39 9.71 -4.96 -8.21
C ILE A 39 11.10 -5.56 -8.06
N ALA A 40 11.19 -6.89 -8.04
CA ALA A 40 12.45 -7.59 -7.98
C ALA A 40 13.28 -7.38 -9.27
N GLY A 41 14.58 -7.11 -9.15
CA GLY A 41 15.48 -7.00 -10.29
C GLY A 41 16.53 -5.92 -10.14
N LYS A 42 17.22 -5.62 -11.25
CA LYS A 42 18.16 -4.50 -11.31
C LYS A 42 17.37 -3.19 -11.37
N ARG A 43 17.99 -2.12 -10.85
CA ARG A 43 17.34 -0.81 -10.74
C ARG A 43 16.76 -0.30 -12.06
N ASP A 44 17.52 -0.40 -13.15
CA ASP A 44 17.08 0.11 -14.46
C ASP A 44 15.88 -0.67 -14.97
N GLU A 45 15.90 -2.01 -14.87
CA GLU A 45 14.77 -2.88 -15.22
C GLU A 45 13.55 -2.60 -14.34
N ALA A 46 13.74 -2.39 -13.03
CA ALA A 46 12.66 -2.07 -12.11
C ALA A 46 12.01 -0.71 -12.43
N LEU A 47 12.78 0.28 -12.87
CA LEU A 47 12.24 1.58 -13.28
C LEU A 47 11.38 1.48 -14.54
N ASP A 48 11.81 0.69 -15.55
CA ASP A 48 11.02 0.48 -16.77
C ASP A 48 9.69 -0.22 -16.46
N ILE A 49 9.73 -1.23 -15.60
CA ILE A 49 8.52 -1.93 -15.13
C ILE A 49 7.62 -0.98 -14.33
N ALA A 50 8.19 -0.18 -13.42
CA ALA A 50 7.43 0.78 -12.63
C ALA A 50 6.71 1.82 -13.50
N ALA A 51 7.39 2.36 -14.53
CA ALA A 51 6.80 3.29 -15.48
C ALA A 51 5.63 2.65 -16.25
N ALA A 52 5.80 1.41 -16.70
CA ALA A 52 4.76 0.65 -17.39
C ALA A 52 3.55 0.33 -16.48
N VAL A 53 3.82 -0.02 -15.22
CA VAL A 53 2.80 -0.24 -14.19
C VAL A 53 2.04 1.05 -13.91
N GLN A 54 2.73 2.19 -13.77
CA GLN A 54 2.13 3.50 -13.53
C GLN A 54 1.15 3.89 -14.65
N GLU A 55 1.58 3.81 -15.91
CA GLU A 55 0.74 4.11 -17.07
C GLU A 55 -0.53 3.24 -17.08
N THR A 56 -0.37 1.92 -16.87
CA THR A 56 -1.48 0.98 -16.86
C THR A 56 -2.41 1.22 -15.67
N PHE A 57 -1.85 1.54 -14.49
CA PHE A 57 -2.62 1.84 -13.29
C PHE A 57 -3.56 3.02 -13.52
N HIS A 58 -3.06 4.17 -13.96
CA HIS A 58 -3.88 5.36 -14.18
C HIS A 58 -4.92 5.15 -15.30
N ALA A 59 -4.51 4.60 -16.44
CA ALA A 59 -5.44 4.37 -17.55
C ALA A 59 -6.58 3.41 -17.16
N THR A 60 -6.23 2.32 -16.46
CA THR A 60 -7.21 1.30 -16.06
C THR A 60 -8.08 1.77 -14.89
N ALA A 61 -7.51 2.41 -13.87
CA ALA A 61 -8.28 2.95 -12.75
C ALA A 61 -9.32 3.96 -13.24
N ALA A 62 -8.93 4.91 -14.10
CA ALA A 62 -9.84 5.89 -14.69
C ALA A 62 -10.97 5.26 -15.52
N GLU A 63 -10.73 4.09 -16.14
CA GLU A 63 -11.75 3.34 -16.87
C GLU A 63 -12.71 2.61 -15.93
N LEU A 64 -12.19 1.87 -14.94
CA LEU A 64 -12.94 0.92 -14.14
C LEU A 64 -13.67 1.59 -12.96
N PHE A 65 -13.09 2.63 -12.34
CA PHE A 65 -13.67 3.28 -11.16
C PHE A 65 -14.62 4.44 -11.52
N ARG A 66 -15.50 4.23 -12.51
CA ARG A 66 -16.54 5.18 -12.90
C ARG A 66 -17.79 5.03 -12.01
N PRO A 67 -18.55 6.15 -11.76
CA PRO A 67 -19.55 6.20 -10.69
C PRO A 67 -20.74 5.27 -10.84
N ALA A 68 -21.18 4.97 -12.09
CA ALA A 68 -22.43 4.28 -12.33
C ALA A 68 -22.31 2.77 -12.04
N ALA A 69 -22.99 2.31 -10.99
CA ALA A 69 -23.13 0.90 -10.61
C ALA A 69 -21.79 0.15 -10.46
N LEU A 70 -20.79 0.82 -9.89
CA LEU A 70 -19.46 0.25 -9.67
C LEU A 70 -19.52 -0.94 -8.70
N ASN A 71 -19.07 -2.11 -9.13
CA ASN A 71 -18.64 -3.19 -8.26
C ASN A 71 -17.13 -3.04 -7.99
N GLU A 72 -16.78 -2.52 -6.82
CA GLU A 72 -15.37 -2.22 -6.47
C GLU A 72 -14.51 -3.49 -6.42
N ALA A 73 -15.06 -4.61 -5.98
CA ALA A 73 -14.34 -5.87 -5.94
C ALA A 73 -13.95 -6.34 -7.34
N ASP A 74 -14.89 -6.30 -8.29
CA ASP A 74 -14.65 -6.67 -9.69
C ASP A 74 -13.67 -5.69 -10.34
N ALA A 75 -13.86 -4.38 -10.15
CA ALA A 75 -12.97 -3.36 -10.68
C ALA A 75 -11.52 -3.53 -10.19
N LEU A 76 -11.34 -3.83 -8.91
CA LEU A 76 -10.03 -4.05 -8.32
C LEU A 76 -9.37 -5.34 -8.84
N THR A 77 -10.16 -6.40 -9.02
CA THR A 77 -9.72 -7.66 -9.62
C THR A 77 -9.27 -7.43 -11.07
N ASP A 78 -10.06 -6.75 -11.88
CA ASP A 78 -9.73 -6.44 -13.27
C ASP A 78 -8.49 -5.56 -13.40
N LEU A 79 -8.36 -4.54 -12.53
CA LEU A 79 -7.14 -3.72 -12.43
C LEU A 79 -5.92 -4.59 -12.15
N THR A 80 -6.02 -5.50 -11.17
CA THR A 80 -4.93 -6.39 -10.78
C THR A 80 -4.52 -7.33 -11.91
N VAL A 81 -5.48 -7.87 -12.65
CA VAL A 81 -5.21 -8.72 -13.83
C VAL A 81 -4.46 -7.94 -14.92
N LYS A 82 -4.87 -6.70 -15.20
CA LYS A 82 -4.19 -5.85 -16.20
C LYS A 82 -2.77 -5.49 -15.76
N LEU A 83 -2.58 -5.17 -14.46
CA LEU A 83 -1.26 -4.90 -13.88
C LEU A 83 -0.36 -6.15 -13.93
N ASN A 84 -0.87 -7.33 -13.59
CA ASN A 84 -0.14 -8.60 -13.68
C ASN A 84 0.40 -8.84 -15.10
N ARG A 85 -0.46 -8.68 -16.11
CA ARG A 85 -0.06 -8.79 -17.50
C ARG A 85 1.02 -7.77 -17.87
N ARG A 86 0.83 -6.54 -17.45
CA ARG A 86 1.78 -5.47 -17.77
C ARG A 86 3.16 -5.68 -17.17
N VAL A 87 3.23 -6.19 -15.93
CA VAL A 87 4.51 -6.58 -15.30
C VAL A 87 5.22 -7.64 -16.14
N MET A 88 4.51 -8.67 -16.61
CA MET A 88 5.11 -9.73 -17.42
C MET A 88 5.61 -9.22 -18.79
N GLU A 89 4.83 -8.35 -19.44
CA GLU A 89 5.20 -7.75 -20.73
C GLU A 89 6.43 -6.85 -20.60
N ALA A 90 6.45 -5.98 -19.58
CA ALA A 90 7.55 -5.05 -19.36
C ALA A 90 8.84 -5.74 -18.89
N ALA A 91 8.71 -6.88 -18.22
CA ALA A 91 9.85 -7.67 -17.73
C ALA A 91 10.42 -8.64 -18.77
N ASP A 92 9.83 -8.74 -19.96
CA ASP A 92 10.17 -9.72 -20.98
C ASP A 92 10.19 -11.17 -20.40
N GLY A 93 9.16 -11.49 -19.60
CA GLY A 93 9.01 -12.81 -18.99
C GLY A 93 8.56 -12.81 -17.53
N VAL A 94 8.99 -13.82 -16.78
CA VAL A 94 8.60 -14.02 -15.38
C VAL A 94 9.36 -13.06 -14.47
N ARG A 95 8.60 -12.31 -13.67
CA ARG A 95 9.14 -11.39 -12.66
C ARG A 95 8.33 -11.49 -11.38
N CYS A 96 8.99 -11.58 -10.24
CA CYS A 96 8.30 -11.54 -8.94
C CYS A 96 8.11 -10.09 -8.52
N ALA A 97 6.88 -9.62 -8.50
CA ALA A 97 6.51 -8.26 -8.09
C ALA A 97 5.35 -8.32 -7.07
N PRO A 98 5.66 -8.57 -5.78
CA PRO A 98 4.66 -8.48 -4.72
C PRO A 98 3.99 -7.13 -4.70
N ALA A 99 2.65 -7.10 -4.60
CA ALA A 99 1.89 -5.86 -4.62
C ALA A 99 0.74 -5.86 -3.62
N PHE A 100 0.47 -4.70 -3.03
CA PHE A 100 -0.76 -4.40 -2.30
C PHE A 100 -1.53 -3.36 -3.11
N ILE A 101 -2.74 -3.70 -3.54
CA ILE A 101 -3.59 -2.85 -4.38
C ILE A 101 -4.89 -2.65 -3.63
N GLY A 102 -5.40 -1.42 -3.58
CA GLY A 102 -6.63 -1.15 -2.85
C GLY A 102 -7.42 0.02 -3.41
N SER A 103 -8.69 0.06 -3.02
CA SER A 103 -9.57 1.22 -3.15
C SER A 103 -10.20 1.57 -1.81
N TYR A 104 -10.31 2.85 -1.51
CA TYR A 104 -10.96 3.39 -0.33
C TYR A 104 -12.10 4.30 -0.75
N ASP A 105 -13.31 3.97 -0.30
CA ASP A 105 -14.49 4.82 -0.47
C ASP A 105 -14.57 5.80 0.72
N GLU A 106 -14.51 7.09 0.44
CA GLU A 106 -14.53 8.13 1.47
C GLU A 106 -15.87 8.24 2.22
N ASP A 107 -16.97 8.01 1.53
CA ASP A 107 -18.30 8.14 2.13
C ASP A 107 -18.58 6.98 3.08
N LEU A 108 -18.30 5.75 2.65
CA LEU A 108 -18.54 4.54 3.42
C LEU A 108 -17.42 4.21 4.41
N GLY A 109 -16.18 4.61 4.11
CA GLY A 109 -14.99 4.21 4.85
C GLY A 109 -14.62 2.75 4.62
N THR A 110 -15.10 2.16 3.51
CA THR A 110 -14.73 0.80 3.12
C THR A 110 -13.42 0.78 2.36
N VAL A 111 -12.63 -0.26 2.60
CA VAL A 111 -11.41 -0.55 1.83
C VAL A 111 -11.57 -1.91 1.18
N PHE A 112 -11.59 -1.94 -0.14
CA PHE A 112 -11.36 -3.17 -0.89
C PHE A 112 -9.87 -3.31 -1.18
N TYR A 113 -9.32 -4.52 -1.05
CA TYR A 113 -7.89 -4.74 -1.28
C TYR A 113 -7.59 -6.13 -1.83
N ILE A 114 -6.49 -6.21 -2.54
CA ILE A 114 -5.81 -7.44 -2.96
C ILE A 114 -4.37 -7.35 -2.46
N ASN A 115 -3.98 -8.31 -1.63
CA ASN A 115 -2.58 -8.47 -1.25
C ASN A 115 -1.97 -9.59 -2.10
N ALA A 116 -1.40 -9.22 -3.23
CA ALA A 116 -0.74 -10.09 -4.19
C ALA A 116 0.69 -10.42 -3.74
N GLY A 117 0.82 -11.19 -2.65
CA GLY A 117 2.10 -11.65 -2.12
C GLY A 117 2.98 -10.59 -1.48
N HIS A 118 2.46 -9.40 -1.21
CA HIS A 118 3.17 -8.34 -0.50
C HIS A 118 3.22 -8.60 1.01
N MET A 119 4.06 -7.83 1.73
CA MET A 119 4.03 -7.81 3.19
C MET A 119 2.61 -7.53 3.68
N PRO A 120 2.17 -8.12 4.81
CA PRO A 120 0.88 -7.81 5.37
C PRO A 120 0.72 -6.31 5.63
N ALA A 121 -0.40 -5.73 5.22
CA ALA A 121 -0.75 -4.40 5.68
C ALA A 121 -1.27 -4.47 7.13
N LEU A 122 -1.08 -3.39 7.87
CA LEU A 122 -1.47 -3.31 9.27
C LEU A 122 -2.66 -2.36 9.42
N LEU A 123 -3.81 -2.90 9.79
CA LEU A 123 -4.99 -2.12 10.15
C LEU A 123 -4.98 -1.89 11.66
N LYS A 124 -4.80 -0.63 12.06
CA LYS A 124 -4.88 -0.22 13.46
C LYS A 124 -6.18 0.52 13.74
N ASP A 125 -6.90 0.05 14.73
CA ASP A 125 -8.11 0.66 15.27
C ASP A 125 -8.11 0.64 16.82
N GLU A 126 -9.26 0.88 17.45
CA GLU A 126 -9.43 0.83 18.90
C GLU A 126 -9.29 -0.60 19.46
N GLN A 127 -9.54 -1.63 18.66
CA GLN A 127 -9.45 -3.04 19.06
C GLN A 127 -8.00 -3.55 19.00
N GLY A 128 -7.12 -2.86 18.29
CA GLY A 128 -5.70 -3.20 18.20
C GLY A 128 -5.10 -3.10 16.81
N VAL A 129 -4.25 -4.05 16.47
CA VAL A 129 -3.59 -4.12 15.16
C VAL A 129 -3.85 -5.47 14.51
N GLN A 130 -4.62 -5.45 13.44
CA GLN A 130 -4.90 -6.60 12.58
C GLN A 130 -3.92 -6.63 11.40
N LEU A 131 -3.53 -7.82 10.96
CA LEU A 131 -2.75 -8.02 9.74
C LEU A 131 -3.69 -8.39 8.58
N LEU A 132 -3.55 -7.69 7.48
CA LEU A 132 -4.18 -8.02 6.20
C LEU A 132 -3.19 -8.83 5.38
N GLU A 133 -3.23 -10.14 5.58
CA GLU A 133 -2.29 -11.10 4.99
C GLU A 133 -2.43 -11.20 3.47
N ALA A 134 -1.40 -11.78 2.82
CA ALA A 134 -1.46 -12.08 1.39
C ALA A 134 -2.58 -13.06 1.08
N ASN A 135 -3.40 -12.72 0.09
CA ASN A 135 -4.50 -13.54 -0.41
C ASN A 135 -4.36 -13.90 -1.90
N GLY A 136 -3.21 -13.59 -2.49
CA GLY A 136 -2.87 -13.88 -3.88
C GLY A 136 -1.37 -14.05 -4.10
N LEU A 137 -1.01 -14.53 -5.27
CA LEU A 137 0.38 -14.66 -5.70
C LEU A 137 0.94 -13.31 -6.16
N PRO A 138 2.26 -13.08 -6.02
CA PRO A 138 2.91 -11.89 -6.57
C PRO A 138 2.60 -11.69 -8.06
N LEU A 139 2.50 -10.44 -8.48
CA LEU A 139 2.33 -10.10 -9.90
C LEU A 139 3.55 -10.55 -10.70
N GLY A 140 3.34 -10.85 -11.97
CA GLY A 140 4.39 -11.21 -12.93
C GLY A 140 4.86 -12.67 -12.85
N LEU A 141 4.35 -13.49 -11.91
CA LEU A 141 4.75 -14.91 -11.82
C LEU A 141 3.99 -15.79 -12.79
N PHE A 142 2.68 -15.60 -12.93
CA PHE A 142 1.81 -16.45 -13.77
C PHE A 142 0.83 -15.59 -14.54
N SER A 143 0.71 -15.84 -15.86
CA SER A 143 -0.16 -15.07 -16.76
C SER A 143 -1.65 -15.17 -16.44
N HIS A 144 -2.05 -16.24 -15.75
CA HIS A 144 -3.44 -16.55 -15.40
C HIS A 144 -3.65 -16.64 -13.88
N ALA A 145 -2.81 -15.94 -13.10
CA ALA A 145 -3.04 -15.82 -11.68
C ALA A 145 -4.38 -15.12 -11.41
N THR A 146 -5.18 -15.69 -10.53
CA THR A 146 -6.43 -15.10 -10.06
C THR A 146 -6.19 -14.41 -8.73
N HIS A 147 -6.86 -13.29 -8.54
CA HIS A 147 -6.79 -12.50 -7.32
C HIS A 147 -8.21 -12.08 -6.92
N ASP A 148 -8.62 -12.43 -5.72
CA ASP A 148 -9.95 -12.09 -5.21
C ASP A 148 -9.84 -10.90 -4.25
N ALA A 149 -10.62 -9.86 -4.50
CA ALA A 149 -10.65 -8.71 -3.61
C ALA A 149 -11.27 -9.06 -2.26
N GLN A 150 -10.62 -8.62 -1.20
CA GLN A 150 -11.13 -8.66 0.17
C GLN A 150 -11.65 -7.28 0.57
N MET A 151 -12.49 -7.23 1.59
CA MET A 151 -13.04 -5.98 2.11
C MET A 151 -12.76 -5.85 3.61
N THR A 152 -12.44 -4.65 4.02
CA THR A 152 -12.41 -4.24 5.43
C THR A 152 -13.02 -2.85 5.59
N VAL A 153 -13.24 -2.43 6.82
CA VAL A 153 -13.77 -1.10 7.13
C VAL A 153 -12.71 -0.31 7.90
N LEU A 154 -12.38 0.85 7.39
CA LEU A 154 -11.54 1.82 8.07
C LEU A 154 -12.44 2.69 8.97
N GLN A 155 -12.57 2.31 10.23
CA GLN A 155 -13.38 3.03 11.20
C GLN A 155 -12.87 4.47 11.41
N PRO A 156 -13.69 5.44 11.84
CA PRO A 156 -13.21 6.75 12.24
C PRO A 156 -12.05 6.64 13.25
N GLY A 157 -10.93 7.32 12.97
CA GLY A 157 -9.70 7.24 13.77
C GLY A 157 -8.80 6.03 13.49
N ALA A 158 -9.26 5.09 12.66
CA ALA A 158 -8.43 3.95 12.26
C ALA A 158 -7.43 4.32 11.17
N ALA A 159 -6.36 3.54 11.06
CA ALA A 159 -5.31 3.70 10.07
C ALA A 159 -4.93 2.37 9.41
N LEU A 160 -4.75 2.41 8.10
CA LEU A 160 -4.16 1.33 7.30
C LEU A 160 -2.73 1.72 6.95
N LEU A 161 -1.77 0.90 7.35
CA LEU A 161 -0.35 1.08 7.07
C LEU A 161 0.18 -0.06 6.19
N MET A 162 0.72 0.28 5.05
CA MET A 162 1.49 -0.59 4.18
C MET A 162 2.97 -0.22 4.28
N VAL A 163 3.84 -1.21 4.32
CA VAL A 163 5.29 -1.02 4.41
C VAL A 163 6.01 -1.96 3.46
N SER A 164 7.08 -1.48 2.84
CA SER A 164 7.91 -2.35 2.01
C SER A 164 8.73 -3.34 2.84
N LYS A 165 9.15 -4.41 2.19
CA LYS A 165 9.98 -5.47 2.76
C LYS A 165 11.27 -4.93 3.38
N GLY A 166 11.89 -3.93 2.76
CA GLY A 166 13.12 -3.31 3.26
C GLY A 166 12.99 -2.67 4.63
N LEU A 167 11.78 -2.19 5.00
CA LEU A 167 11.51 -1.70 6.35
C LEU A 167 11.62 -2.85 7.37
N ILE A 168 10.96 -3.95 7.08
CA ILE A 168 10.91 -5.14 7.96
C ILE A 168 12.28 -5.79 8.09
N GLU A 169 13.04 -5.88 7.00
CA GLU A 169 14.39 -6.45 6.95
C GLU A 169 15.50 -5.51 7.43
N SER A 170 15.16 -4.28 7.85
CA SER A 170 16.13 -3.35 8.43
C SER A 170 16.85 -3.95 9.63
N ARG A 171 18.20 -3.87 9.66
CA ARG A 171 19.04 -4.66 10.59
C ARG A 171 19.82 -3.84 11.58
N ALA A 172 19.89 -4.37 12.82
CA ALA A 172 20.86 -4.00 13.84
C ALA A 172 21.78 -5.21 14.11
N GLY A 173 22.92 -5.25 13.44
CA GLY A 173 23.80 -6.43 13.42
C GLY A 173 23.11 -7.64 12.78
N ARG A 174 22.91 -8.73 13.53
CA ARG A 174 22.24 -9.94 13.04
C ARG A 174 20.72 -9.93 13.24
N ARG A 175 20.16 -8.94 13.93
CA ARG A 175 18.72 -8.88 14.23
C ARG A 175 18.02 -8.02 13.19
N GLU A 176 16.89 -8.48 12.70
CA GLU A 176 15.97 -7.71 11.87
C GLU A 176 14.98 -6.92 12.72
N PHE A 177 14.46 -5.81 12.18
CA PHE A 177 13.39 -5.05 12.81
C PHE A 177 12.17 -5.95 13.02
N GLY A 178 11.70 -6.56 11.95
CA GLY A 178 10.65 -7.58 11.95
C GLY A 178 9.25 -7.02 12.07
N LEU A 179 8.29 -7.81 11.59
CA LEU A 179 6.86 -7.46 11.60
C LEU A 179 6.28 -7.37 13.02
N ASP A 180 6.72 -8.25 13.93
CA ASP A 180 6.23 -8.27 15.32
C ASP A 180 6.58 -6.97 16.04
N ARG A 181 7.80 -6.45 15.83
CA ARG A 181 8.21 -5.18 16.43
C ARG A 181 7.44 -4.01 15.83
N LEU A 182 7.22 -4.00 14.53
CA LEU A 182 6.37 -3.00 13.89
C LEU A 182 4.96 -3.02 14.49
N ARG A 183 4.36 -4.20 14.60
CA ARG A 183 3.02 -4.39 15.17
C ARG A 183 2.94 -3.89 16.61
N GLU A 184 3.94 -4.21 17.44
CA GLU A 184 4.01 -3.76 18.83
C GLU A 184 4.22 -2.24 18.93
N SER A 185 5.09 -1.66 18.11
CA SER A 185 5.25 -0.22 18.02
C SER A 185 3.94 0.48 17.67
N LEU A 186 3.20 -0.03 16.69
CA LEU A 186 1.90 0.53 16.30
C LEU A 186 0.86 0.49 17.42
N ARG A 187 0.86 -0.55 18.26
CA ARG A 187 -0.05 -0.62 19.42
C ARG A 187 0.17 0.53 20.39
N GLN A 188 1.41 0.94 20.55
CA GLN A 188 1.82 1.97 21.50
C GLN A 188 1.77 3.39 20.90
N PHE A 189 1.84 3.53 19.57
CA PHE A 189 1.86 4.82 18.89
C PHE A 189 0.53 5.55 19.04
N LYS A 190 0.64 6.82 19.43
CA LYS A 190 -0.41 7.81 19.27
C LYS A 190 -0.03 8.71 18.09
N PHE A 191 -0.91 8.88 17.15
CA PHE A 191 -0.74 9.72 15.97
C PHE A 191 -2.04 10.44 15.65
N ALA A 192 -1.96 11.68 15.21
CA ALA A 192 -3.11 12.48 14.83
C ALA A 192 -3.42 12.39 13.33
N ASN A 193 -2.46 11.94 12.52
CA ASN A 193 -2.58 11.87 11.06
C ASN A 193 -1.61 10.84 10.46
N ALA A 194 -1.78 10.53 9.18
CA ALA A 194 -0.98 9.54 8.46
C ALA A 194 0.51 9.91 8.36
N ASN A 195 0.86 11.21 8.32
CA ASN A 195 2.26 11.65 8.30
C ASN A 195 2.97 11.33 9.62
N GLU A 196 2.31 11.60 10.75
CA GLU A 196 2.85 11.26 12.06
C GLU A 196 3.00 9.74 12.23
N LEU A 197 2.04 8.95 11.74
CA LEU A 197 2.13 7.50 11.72
C LEU A 197 3.35 7.03 10.93
N SER A 198 3.50 7.46 9.68
CA SER A 198 4.62 7.09 8.82
C SER A 198 5.96 7.52 9.40
N SER A 199 6.05 8.76 9.92
CA SER A 199 7.26 9.29 10.55
C SER A 199 7.63 8.53 11.82
N GLY A 200 6.65 8.19 12.66
CA GLY A 200 6.85 7.40 13.86
C GLY A 200 7.41 6.00 13.57
N VAL A 201 6.91 5.36 12.52
CA VAL A 201 7.40 4.06 12.05
C VAL A 201 8.86 4.17 11.59
N LEU A 202 9.20 5.18 10.79
CA LEU A 202 10.59 5.40 10.35
C LEU A 202 11.52 5.69 11.53
N THR A 203 11.07 6.48 12.50
CA THR A 203 11.83 6.77 13.73
C THR A 203 12.12 5.48 14.49
N ALA A 204 11.14 4.61 14.67
CA ALA A 204 11.33 3.32 15.35
C ALA A 204 12.36 2.43 14.65
N VAL A 205 12.36 2.41 13.30
CA VAL A 205 13.39 1.70 12.52
C VAL A 205 14.76 2.33 12.69
N GLN A 206 14.87 3.67 12.66
CA GLN A 206 16.13 4.39 12.83
C GLN A 206 16.75 4.17 14.22
N GLU A 207 15.94 4.23 15.26
CA GLU A 207 16.36 3.94 16.63
C GLU A 207 16.85 2.51 16.78
N PHE A 208 16.12 1.53 16.19
CA PHE A 208 16.51 0.14 16.21
C PHE A 208 17.84 -0.09 15.48
N THR A 209 18.01 0.48 14.30
CA THR A 209 19.23 0.34 13.49
C THR A 209 20.38 1.23 13.96
N LYS A 210 20.14 2.09 14.98
CA LYS A 210 21.09 3.11 15.44
C LYS A 210 21.57 4.01 14.29
N ASN A 211 20.64 4.39 13.41
CA ASN A 211 20.89 5.17 12.20
C ASN A 211 21.89 4.52 11.21
N THR A 212 22.15 3.22 11.32
CA THR A 212 22.96 2.51 10.32
C THR A 212 22.19 2.48 9.00
N PRO A 213 22.77 2.96 7.87
CA PRO A 213 22.11 2.92 6.59
C PRO A 213 21.77 1.49 6.17
N GLY A 214 20.52 1.25 5.76
CA GLY A 214 20.08 0.00 5.14
C GLY A 214 20.56 -0.13 3.69
N GLN A 215 20.45 -1.33 3.14
CA GLN A 215 20.75 -1.61 1.72
C GLN A 215 19.51 -1.54 0.84
N ASN A 216 18.32 -1.75 1.42
CA ASN A 216 17.03 -1.80 0.72
C ASN A 216 16.27 -0.49 0.87
N ASP A 217 15.46 -0.17 -0.12
CA ASP A 217 14.50 0.92 -0.04
C ASP A 217 13.56 0.71 1.12
N ILE A 218 13.12 1.80 1.72
CA ILE A 218 12.11 1.79 2.78
C ILE A 218 10.96 2.67 2.33
N THR A 219 9.80 2.06 2.19
CA THR A 219 8.57 2.75 1.81
C THR A 219 7.51 2.52 2.88
N THR A 220 6.79 3.59 3.22
CA THR A 220 5.55 3.51 4.00
C THR A 220 4.46 4.23 3.22
N LEU A 221 3.28 3.62 3.14
CA LEU A 221 2.07 4.24 2.63
C LEU A 221 1.00 4.08 3.71
N ALA A 222 0.53 5.19 4.28
CA ALA A 222 -0.43 5.21 5.37
C ALA A 222 -1.70 5.97 4.97
N LEU A 223 -2.84 5.36 5.19
CA LEU A 223 -4.18 5.96 5.04
C LEU A 223 -4.84 5.99 6.41
N MET A 224 -5.27 7.17 6.86
CA MET A 224 -5.94 7.33 8.15
C MET A 224 -7.28 8.04 7.98
N ARG A 225 -8.36 7.43 8.45
CA ARG A 225 -9.68 8.05 8.50
C ARG A 225 -9.76 9.02 9.69
N HIS A 226 -10.32 10.22 9.47
CA HIS A 226 -10.49 11.21 10.53
C HIS A 226 -11.43 10.69 11.63
N ALA A 227 -11.13 10.99 12.89
CA ALA A 227 -11.96 10.57 14.02
C ALA A 227 -13.35 11.24 14.02
N ASN A 228 -13.46 12.48 13.51
CA ASN A 228 -14.70 13.25 13.40
C ASN A 228 -15.20 13.32 11.95
N VAL A 229 -15.79 12.23 11.46
CA VAL A 229 -16.37 12.20 10.09
C VAL A 229 -17.76 12.90 10.04
N ALA A 230 -18.46 13.03 11.17
CA ALA A 230 -19.80 13.58 11.24
C ALA A 230 -19.95 15.06 10.80
N ALA A 231 -18.87 15.84 10.80
CA ALA A 231 -18.90 17.24 10.37
C ALA A 231 -18.79 17.42 8.85
N ALA A 232 -18.20 16.49 8.13
CA ALA A 232 -17.97 16.59 6.69
C ALA A 232 -19.21 16.17 5.87
N THR A 233 -20.03 15.26 6.39
CA THR A 233 -21.24 14.76 5.69
C THR A 233 -22.43 15.75 5.81
N ALA A 234 -22.43 16.66 6.78
CA ALA A 234 -23.48 17.65 6.98
C ALA A 234 -23.33 18.91 6.11
N ALA A 235 -22.24 19.03 5.34
CA ALA A 235 -21.96 20.19 4.48
C ALA A 235 -22.22 19.95 2.98
N ARG A 236 -22.89 18.83 2.63
CA ARG A 236 -23.30 18.49 1.25
C ARG A 236 -24.79 18.64 1.04
#